data_df789807818ac18b591fae7d7502b334
#
_entry.id   df789807818ac18b591fae7d7502b334
#
_cell.length_a   1.000
_cell.length_b   1.000
_cell.length_c   1.000
_cell.angle_alpha   90.00
_cell.angle_beta   90.00
_cell.angle_gamma   90.00
#
_symmetry.space_group_name_H-M   'P 1'
#
loop_
_entity.id
_entity.type
_entity.pdbx_description
1 polymer ?
#
loop_
_entity_poly.entity_id
_entity_poly.type
_entity_poly.pdbx_seq_one_letter_code
_entity_poly.pdbx_strand_id
1 'polypeptide(L)'
;MNRASISIALLVASLILLIIYGVDVLIASVNSPQGVRGTGFLPFGEEVRGTIFGAGPVIMSVIAFIISRNVPSKTVTILLFVNGGLIIVGILMTIIQATSSSEQIGGMQRTVGFTVVLGLVLIGLGAWKAIRDKKALPNQKLS
;
A
#
# COMPACT_ATOMS: atom_id res chain seq x y z
N MET A 1 -19.25 -8.77 -15.08
CA MET A 1 -18.72 -8.40 -13.75
C MET A 1 -19.04 -6.95 -13.43
N ASN A 2 -19.53 -6.70 -12.24
CA ASN A 2 -19.82 -5.33 -11.81
C ASN A 2 -18.52 -4.56 -11.53
N ARG A 3 -18.48 -3.27 -11.83
CA ARG A 3 -17.31 -2.41 -11.59
C ARG A 3 -16.79 -2.49 -10.14
N ALA A 4 -17.70 -2.61 -9.18
CA ALA A 4 -17.34 -2.82 -7.78
C ALA A 4 -16.57 -4.12 -7.56
N SER A 5 -17.00 -5.23 -8.17
CA SER A 5 -16.33 -6.54 -8.04
C SER A 5 -14.92 -6.52 -8.61
N ILE A 6 -14.71 -5.87 -9.76
CA ILE A 6 -13.39 -5.70 -10.37
C ILE A 6 -12.47 -4.89 -9.44
N SER A 7 -12.98 -3.79 -8.90
CA SER A 7 -12.20 -2.95 -7.97
C SER A 7 -11.86 -3.67 -6.68
N ILE A 8 -12.77 -4.47 -6.13
CA ILE A 8 -12.52 -5.29 -4.94
C ILE A 8 -11.45 -6.34 -5.25
N ALA A 9 -11.54 -7.03 -6.38
CA ALA A 9 -10.54 -8.04 -6.77
C ALA A 9 -9.13 -7.43 -6.91
N LEU A 10 -9.01 -6.25 -7.54
CA LEU A 10 -7.73 -5.53 -7.66
C LEU A 10 -7.18 -5.10 -6.30
N LEU A 11 -8.03 -4.61 -5.40
CA LEU A 11 -7.60 -4.19 -4.05
C LEU A 11 -7.22 -5.37 -3.17
N VAL A 12 -7.90 -6.50 -3.29
CA VAL A 12 -7.53 -7.73 -2.59
C VAL A 12 -6.20 -8.27 -3.13
N ALA A 13 -5.99 -8.28 -4.44
CA ALA A 13 -4.72 -8.66 -5.04
C ALA A 13 -3.57 -7.74 -4.57
N SER A 14 -3.82 -6.42 -4.56
CA SER A 14 -2.90 -5.42 -4.02
C SER A 14 -2.55 -5.70 -2.55
N LEU A 15 -3.56 -6.02 -1.73
CA LEU A 15 -3.38 -6.34 -0.31
C LEU A 15 -2.51 -7.58 -0.12
N ILE A 16 -2.77 -8.64 -0.89
CA ILE A 16 -1.97 -9.88 -0.84
C ILE A 16 -0.51 -9.60 -1.19
N LEU A 17 -0.25 -8.82 -2.25
CA LEU A 17 1.10 -8.43 -2.63
C LEU A 17 1.81 -7.62 -1.54
N LEU A 18 1.10 -6.68 -0.89
CA LEU A 18 1.65 -5.91 0.23
C LEU A 18 1.98 -6.78 1.44
N ILE A 19 1.14 -7.76 1.76
CA ILE A 19 1.39 -8.69 2.87
C ILE A 19 2.62 -9.55 2.55
N ILE A 20 2.71 -10.13 1.35
CA ILE A 20 3.86 -10.93 0.92
C ILE A 20 5.14 -10.10 1.02
N TYR A 21 5.13 -8.88 0.51
CA TYR A 21 6.26 -7.97 0.57
C TYR A 21 6.63 -7.59 2.01
N GLY A 22 5.63 -7.30 2.85
CA GLY A 22 5.86 -6.99 4.26
C GLY A 22 6.52 -8.15 5.02
N VAL A 23 6.06 -9.37 4.78
CA VAL A 23 6.67 -10.58 5.37
C VAL A 23 8.09 -10.78 4.85
N ASP A 24 8.34 -10.59 3.55
CA ASP A 24 9.69 -10.69 2.96
C ASP A 24 10.67 -9.69 3.60
N VAL A 25 10.24 -8.45 3.77
CA VAL A 25 11.06 -7.40 4.43
C VAL A 25 11.32 -7.74 5.90
N LEU A 26 10.32 -8.27 6.62
CA LEU A 26 10.52 -8.70 8.01
C LEU A 26 11.51 -9.85 8.13
N ILE A 27 11.42 -10.86 7.26
CA ILE A 27 12.38 -11.98 7.24
C ILE A 27 13.77 -11.48 6.89
N ALA A 28 13.90 -10.60 5.91
CA ALA A 28 15.17 -9.99 5.54
C ALA A 28 15.78 -9.22 6.73
N SER A 29 14.97 -8.53 7.52
CA SER A 29 15.43 -7.77 8.68
C SER A 29 15.90 -8.66 9.84
N VAL A 30 15.24 -9.79 10.08
CA VAL A 30 15.63 -10.75 11.12
C VAL A 30 16.90 -11.51 10.74
N ASN A 31 17.09 -11.81 9.46
CA ASN A 31 18.25 -12.56 8.95
C ASN A 31 19.47 -11.67 8.63
N SER A 32 19.42 -10.37 8.96
CA SER A 32 20.51 -9.44 8.72
C SER A 32 21.58 -9.57 9.82
N PRO A 33 22.79 -10.09 9.53
CA PRO A 33 23.93 -9.87 10.41
C PRO A 33 24.24 -8.37 10.47
N GLN A 34 24.81 -7.90 11.58
CA GLN A 34 25.13 -6.48 11.75
C GLN A 34 25.90 -5.92 10.54
N GLY A 35 25.32 -4.95 9.85
CA GLY A 35 25.94 -4.23 8.73
C GLY A 35 25.73 -4.83 7.32
N VAL A 36 25.04 -5.97 7.18
CA VAL A 36 24.72 -6.55 5.87
C VAL A 36 23.20 -6.73 5.77
N ARG A 37 22.58 -6.18 4.72
CA ARG A 37 21.14 -6.42 4.48
C ARG A 37 20.88 -7.89 4.24
N GLY A 38 20.07 -8.50 5.09
CA GLY A 38 19.65 -9.88 4.95
C GLY A 38 18.83 -10.10 3.67
N THR A 39 18.93 -11.31 3.13
CA THR A 39 18.10 -11.73 2.00
C THR A 39 16.73 -12.16 2.51
N GLY A 40 15.64 -11.60 1.95
CA GLY A 40 14.30 -12.11 2.14
C GLY A 40 14.10 -13.48 1.47
N PHE A 41 12.90 -14.02 1.55
CA PHE A 41 12.60 -15.31 0.92
C PHE A 41 12.30 -15.20 -0.59
N LEU A 42 12.04 -14.00 -1.09
CA LEU A 42 11.78 -13.78 -2.52
C LEU A 42 13.09 -13.84 -3.33
N PRO A 43 13.16 -14.67 -4.38
CA PRO A 43 14.37 -14.86 -5.18
C PRO A 43 14.63 -13.71 -6.18
N PHE A 44 14.25 -12.49 -5.85
CA PHE A 44 14.40 -11.31 -6.70
C PHE A 44 15.35 -10.30 -6.08
N GLY A 45 16.05 -9.53 -6.92
CA GLY A 45 16.87 -8.40 -6.47
C GLY A 45 16.03 -7.31 -5.78
N GLU A 46 16.67 -6.51 -4.92
CA GLU A 46 15.98 -5.45 -4.14
C GLU A 46 15.19 -4.48 -5.03
N GLU A 47 15.73 -4.09 -6.18
CA GLU A 47 15.06 -3.18 -7.12
C GLU A 47 13.79 -3.78 -7.70
N VAL A 48 13.82 -5.06 -8.07
CA VAL A 48 12.67 -5.78 -8.63
C VAL A 48 11.60 -5.99 -7.57
N ARG A 49 11.99 -6.34 -6.35
CA ARG A 49 11.09 -6.47 -5.20
C ARG A 49 10.37 -5.16 -4.89
N GLY A 50 11.12 -4.08 -4.78
CA GLY A 50 10.57 -2.75 -4.51
C GLY A 50 9.61 -2.27 -5.61
N THR A 51 9.93 -2.52 -6.86
CA THR A 51 9.11 -2.10 -7.99
C THR A 51 7.84 -2.93 -8.12
N ILE A 52 7.94 -4.26 -8.14
CA ILE A 52 6.77 -5.14 -8.35
C ILE A 52 5.87 -5.15 -7.12
N PHE A 53 6.43 -5.37 -5.95
CA PHE A 53 5.66 -5.56 -4.71
C PHE A 53 5.41 -4.25 -3.94
N GLY A 54 6.19 -3.19 -4.21
CA GLY A 54 5.97 -1.87 -3.63
C GLY A 54 5.10 -0.98 -4.52
N ALA A 55 5.52 -0.71 -5.77
CA ALA A 55 4.79 0.16 -6.67
C ALA A 55 3.56 -0.53 -7.30
N GLY A 56 3.62 -1.83 -7.58
CA GLY A 56 2.51 -2.61 -8.15
C GLY A 56 1.20 -2.46 -7.38
N PRO A 57 1.18 -2.73 -6.06
CA PRO A 57 -0.02 -2.56 -5.23
C PRO A 57 -0.59 -1.14 -5.23
N VAL A 58 0.27 -0.12 -5.28
CA VAL A 58 -0.17 1.28 -5.35
C VAL A 58 -0.88 1.55 -6.67
N ILE A 59 -0.28 1.12 -7.79
CA ILE A 59 -0.88 1.27 -9.13
C ILE A 59 -2.23 0.53 -9.20
N MET A 60 -2.29 -0.71 -8.71
CA MET A 60 -3.54 -1.48 -8.64
C MET A 60 -4.61 -0.78 -7.81
N SER A 61 -4.23 -0.19 -6.67
CA SER A 61 -5.15 0.53 -5.80
C SER A 61 -5.70 1.81 -6.46
N VAL A 62 -4.86 2.54 -7.19
CA VAL A 62 -5.27 3.72 -7.96
C VAL A 62 -6.21 3.33 -9.10
N ILE A 63 -5.91 2.27 -9.85
CA ILE A 63 -6.77 1.76 -10.91
C ILE A 63 -8.12 1.33 -10.34
N ALA A 64 -8.12 0.57 -9.25
CA ALA A 64 -9.34 0.14 -8.56
C ALA A 64 -10.19 1.33 -8.09
N PHE A 65 -9.55 2.39 -7.58
CA PHE A 65 -10.23 3.64 -7.22
C PHE A 65 -10.87 4.30 -8.44
N ILE A 66 -10.15 4.42 -9.56
CA ILE A 66 -10.67 5.02 -10.79
C ILE A 66 -11.90 4.26 -11.30
N ILE A 67 -11.85 2.92 -11.31
CA ILE A 67 -12.96 2.06 -11.76
C ILE A 67 -14.17 2.21 -10.83
N SER A 68 -13.96 2.28 -9.52
CA SER A 68 -15.01 2.34 -8.50
C SER A 68 -15.48 3.76 -8.17
N ARG A 69 -14.90 4.78 -8.79
CA ARG A 69 -15.17 6.19 -8.47
C ARG A 69 -16.64 6.56 -8.47
N ASN A 70 -17.41 5.99 -9.39
CA ASN A 70 -18.82 6.30 -9.57
C ASN A 70 -19.78 5.25 -8.97
N VAL A 71 -19.21 4.22 -8.30
CA VAL A 71 -20.01 3.16 -7.68
C VAL A 71 -19.82 3.23 -6.17
N PRO A 72 -20.89 3.52 -5.38
CA PRO A 72 -20.78 3.53 -3.93
C PRO A 72 -20.47 2.12 -3.41
N SER A 73 -19.37 1.96 -2.69
CA SER A 73 -18.94 0.67 -2.13
C SER A 73 -18.11 0.88 -0.88
N LYS A 74 -18.68 0.54 0.27
CA LYS A 74 -17.99 0.59 1.57
C LYS A 74 -16.76 -0.31 1.59
N THR A 75 -16.83 -1.49 0.95
CA THR A 75 -15.74 -2.46 0.88
C THR A 75 -14.52 -1.87 0.17
N VAL A 76 -14.71 -1.22 -0.98
CA VAL A 76 -13.63 -0.56 -1.72
C VAL A 76 -12.97 0.54 -0.86
N THR A 77 -13.77 1.33 -0.17
CA THR A 77 -13.27 2.39 0.73
C THR A 77 -12.40 1.81 1.85
N ILE A 78 -12.89 0.76 2.53
CA ILE A 78 -12.14 0.09 3.61
C ILE A 78 -10.83 -0.50 3.08
N LEU A 79 -10.86 -1.20 1.94
CA LEU A 79 -9.66 -1.78 1.35
C LEU A 79 -8.62 -0.73 0.95
N LEU A 80 -9.05 0.44 0.46
CA LEU A 80 -8.13 1.56 0.19
C LEU A 80 -7.43 2.05 1.46
N PHE A 81 -8.17 2.19 2.57
CA PHE A 81 -7.60 2.57 3.86
C PHE A 81 -6.63 1.51 4.38
N VAL A 82 -6.98 0.24 4.27
CA VAL A 82 -6.12 -0.88 4.71
C VAL A 82 -4.84 -0.91 3.90
N ASN A 83 -4.91 -0.81 2.57
CA ASN A 83 -3.73 -0.78 1.71
C ASN A 83 -2.84 0.43 2.00
N GLY A 84 -3.42 1.63 2.11
CA GLY A 84 -2.67 2.84 2.45
C GLY A 84 -2.05 2.78 3.84
N GLY A 85 -2.77 2.25 4.83
CA GLY A 85 -2.28 2.05 6.19
C GLY A 85 -1.11 1.06 6.27
N LEU A 86 -1.18 -0.06 5.55
CA LEU A 86 -0.08 -1.04 5.46
C LEU A 86 1.18 -0.43 4.85
N ILE A 87 1.07 0.41 3.84
CA ILE A 87 2.21 1.13 3.26
C ILE A 87 2.87 2.01 4.31
N ILE A 88 2.08 2.78 5.07
CA ILE A 88 2.62 3.65 6.12
C ILE A 88 3.30 2.85 7.23
N VAL A 89 2.68 1.76 7.69
CA VAL A 89 3.28 0.88 8.71
C VAL A 89 4.59 0.28 8.21
N GLY A 90 4.63 -0.18 6.94
CA GLY A 90 5.85 -0.71 6.32
C GLY A 90 7.00 0.32 6.32
N ILE A 91 6.68 1.58 6.01
CA ILE A 91 7.66 2.67 6.02
C ILE A 91 8.16 2.97 7.44
N LEU A 92 7.25 3.03 8.41
CA LEU A 92 7.63 3.26 9.81
C LEU A 92 8.59 2.18 10.30
N MET A 93 8.33 0.91 9.97
CA MET A 93 9.26 -0.19 10.27
C MET A 93 10.62 -0.01 9.60
N THR A 94 10.64 0.43 8.34
CA THR A 94 11.88 0.70 7.61
C THR A 94 12.67 1.85 8.25
N ILE A 95 12.03 2.91 8.69
CA ILE A 95 12.68 4.04 9.36
C ILE A 95 13.27 3.61 10.70
N ILE A 96 12.53 2.84 11.50
CA ILE A 96 13.03 2.34 12.80
C ILE A 96 14.27 1.48 12.61
N GLN A 97 14.31 0.63 11.59
CA GLN A 97 15.47 -0.19 11.28
C GLN A 97 16.68 0.65 10.79
N ALA A 98 16.42 1.69 10.00
CA ALA A 98 17.46 2.57 9.48
C ALA A 98 18.12 3.43 10.55
N THR A 99 17.38 3.88 11.55
CA THR A 99 17.94 4.63 12.68
C THR A 99 18.87 3.78 13.56
N SER A 100 18.73 2.46 13.48
CA SER A 100 19.64 1.51 14.16
C SER A 100 20.95 1.26 13.39
N SER A 101 21.05 1.68 12.13
CA SER A 101 22.21 1.51 11.25
C SER A 101 22.71 2.88 10.80
N SER A 102 23.86 3.30 11.28
CA SER A 102 24.44 4.63 11.03
C SER A 102 24.95 4.88 9.60
N GLU A 103 24.55 4.10 8.62
CA GLU A 103 25.01 4.24 7.24
C GLU A 103 23.92 4.61 6.23
N GLN A 104 24.21 5.66 5.46
CA GLN A 104 23.53 6.12 4.22
C GLN A 104 22.15 6.75 4.33
N ILE A 105 22.09 7.91 4.93
CA ILE A 105 20.87 8.74 5.03
C ILE A 105 20.39 9.32 3.67
N GLY A 106 21.27 9.54 2.70
CA GLY A 106 20.95 10.32 1.50
C GLY A 106 20.01 9.64 0.48
N GLY A 107 20.23 8.38 0.12
CA GLY A 107 19.39 7.65 -0.86
C GLY A 107 18.09 7.13 -0.25
N MET A 108 18.13 6.73 1.00
CA MET A 108 16.99 6.21 1.74
C MET A 108 15.92 7.28 2.02
N GLN A 109 16.34 8.53 2.26
CA GLN A 109 15.43 9.66 2.51
C GLN A 109 14.50 9.94 1.32
N ARG A 110 15.00 9.82 0.08
CA ARG A 110 14.19 9.99 -1.14
C ARG A 110 13.15 8.88 -1.28
N THR A 111 13.56 7.64 -1.11
CA THR A 111 12.66 6.49 -1.24
C THR A 111 11.58 6.49 -0.16
N VAL A 112 11.94 6.74 1.08
CA VAL A 112 11.01 6.87 2.21
C VAL A 112 10.03 8.02 1.96
N GLY A 113 10.51 9.20 1.58
CA GLY A 113 9.66 10.35 1.29
C GLY A 113 8.64 10.08 0.19
N PHE A 114 9.07 9.47 -0.92
CA PHE A 114 8.20 9.12 -2.04
C PHE A 114 7.12 8.10 -1.62
N THR A 115 7.49 7.08 -0.86
CA THR A 115 6.56 6.04 -0.43
C THR A 115 5.56 6.55 0.62
N VAL A 116 5.97 7.45 1.52
CA VAL A 116 5.05 8.15 2.46
C VAL A 116 3.99 8.93 1.67
N VAL A 117 4.40 9.68 0.66
CA VAL A 117 3.47 10.43 -0.21
C VAL A 117 2.47 9.49 -0.88
N LEU A 118 2.92 8.34 -1.41
CA LEU A 118 2.04 7.35 -2.02
C LEU A 118 1.03 6.76 -1.02
N GLY A 119 1.44 6.44 0.20
CA GLY A 119 0.56 5.98 1.27
C GLY A 119 -0.49 7.02 1.65
N LEU A 120 -0.08 8.29 1.79
CA LEU A 120 -0.99 9.41 2.07
C LEU A 120 -1.98 9.66 0.93
N VAL A 121 -1.53 9.54 -0.33
CA VAL A 121 -2.42 9.64 -1.50
C VAL A 121 -3.50 8.57 -1.45
N LEU A 122 -3.17 7.31 -1.16
CA LEU A 122 -4.17 6.23 -1.07
C LEU A 122 -5.17 6.47 0.07
N ILE A 123 -4.71 6.93 1.24
CA ILE A 123 -5.60 7.28 2.35
C ILE A 123 -6.49 8.46 1.96
N GLY A 124 -5.94 9.48 1.31
CA GLY A 124 -6.69 10.62 0.80
C GLY A 124 -7.78 10.22 -0.21
N LEU A 125 -7.46 9.31 -1.14
CA LEU A 125 -8.43 8.75 -2.08
C LEU A 125 -9.52 7.95 -1.38
N GLY A 126 -9.17 7.16 -0.36
CA GLY A 126 -10.12 6.44 0.49
C GLY A 126 -11.07 7.39 1.24
N ALA A 127 -10.53 8.45 1.85
CA ALA A 127 -11.30 9.47 2.55
C ALA A 127 -12.24 10.22 1.59
N TRP A 128 -11.73 10.63 0.44
CA TRP A 128 -12.56 11.27 -0.58
C TRP A 128 -13.72 10.39 -1.06
N LYS A 129 -13.41 9.10 -1.29
CA LYS A 129 -14.46 8.12 -1.65
C LYS A 129 -15.47 7.95 -0.53
N ALA A 130 -15.06 7.87 0.73
CA ALA A 130 -15.94 7.76 1.87
C ALA A 130 -16.93 8.94 1.97
N ILE A 131 -16.45 10.17 1.73
CA ILE A 131 -17.28 11.38 1.74
C ILE A 131 -18.28 11.35 0.59
N ARG A 132 -17.87 10.93 -0.61
CA ARG A 132 -18.77 10.83 -1.77
C ARG A 132 -19.85 9.75 -1.58
N ASP A 133 -19.46 8.58 -1.08
CA ASP A 133 -20.39 7.48 -0.83
C ASP A 133 -21.43 7.85 0.23
N LYS A 134 -21.06 8.62 1.26
CA LYS A 134 -22.01 9.16 2.25
C LYS A 134 -23.02 10.13 1.64
N LYS A 135 -22.62 10.94 0.66
CA LYS A 135 -23.51 11.87 -0.02
C LYS A 135 -24.48 11.18 -1.00
N ALA A 136 -24.11 10.02 -1.52
CA ALA A 136 -24.92 9.25 -2.44
C ALA A 136 -26.01 8.41 -1.74
N LEU A 137 -25.81 8.01 -0.49
CA LEU A 137 -26.71 7.14 0.28
C LEU A 137 -28.01 7.81 0.78
N PRO A 138 -28.11 9.12 1.09
CA PRO A 138 -29.36 9.73 1.54
C PRO A 138 -30.48 9.69 0.49
N ASN A 139 -30.14 9.72 -0.78
CA ASN A 139 -31.13 9.76 -1.87
C ASN A 139 -31.75 8.38 -2.21
N GLN A 140 -31.17 7.27 -1.72
CA GLN A 140 -31.73 5.93 -1.95
C GLN A 140 -32.74 5.48 -0.88
N LYS A 141 -32.88 6.18 0.24
CA LYS A 141 -33.87 5.87 1.28
C LYS A 141 -35.23 6.52 1.08
N LEU A 142 -35.39 7.34 0.06
CA LEU A 142 -36.63 8.09 -0.22
C LEU A 142 -37.34 7.65 -1.53
N SER A 143 -36.89 6.57 -2.13
CA SER A 143 -37.59 5.95 -3.26
C SER A 143 -37.94 4.46 -2.89
#